data_8f4b9619c78802262345bbf1772ef704
#
_entry.id   8f4b9619c78802262345bbf1772ef704
#
_cell.length_a   1.000
_cell.length_b   1.000
_cell.length_c   1.000
_cell.angle_alpha   90.00
_cell.angle_beta   90.00
_cell.angle_gamma   90.00
#
_symmetry.space_group_name_H-M   'P 1'
#
loop_
_entity.id
_entity.type
_entity.pdbx_description
1 polymer ?
#
loop_
_entity_poly.entity_id
_entity_poly.type
_entity_poly.pdbx_seq_one_letter_code
_entity_poly.pdbx_strand_id
1 'polypeptide(L)'
;QADVDAVLSGDRAAVARAITGAETGRLDDAFMTRIREAAAARTVPTLGLTGTGGSGKSSLTDELVRRFRVDQEDKLSIAVIAVDPTRRKGGGALLGDRIRMNAIGDTGDSPVMFRSLATRGAHELPDHVTDVIDIVKAAGFDLVVVETPGIGQGDAAIVPFVDVPMYVMTPEFGAASQLEKIDMLDF
;
A
#
# COMPACT_ATOMS: atom_id res chain seq x y z
N GLN A 1 -17.50 -2.34 15.51
CA GLN A 1 -16.57 -3.46 15.69
C GLN A 1 -16.28 -4.10 14.33
N ALA A 2 -15.00 -4.39 14.06
CA ALA A 2 -14.61 -5.00 12.78
C ALA A 2 -15.12 -6.45 12.73
N ASP A 3 -15.73 -6.82 11.62
CA ASP A 3 -16.22 -8.18 11.38
C ASP A 3 -15.18 -8.94 10.55
N VAL A 4 -14.51 -9.91 11.18
CA VAL A 4 -13.45 -10.67 10.51
C VAL A 4 -14.01 -11.52 9.37
N ASP A 5 -15.19 -12.10 9.50
CA ASP A 5 -15.76 -12.93 8.43
C ASP A 5 -16.09 -12.09 7.19
N ALA A 6 -16.57 -10.85 7.39
CA ALA A 6 -16.81 -9.94 6.28
C ALA A 6 -15.50 -9.53 5.58
N VAL A 7 -14.43 -9.31 6.34
CA VAL A 7 -13.09 -9.06 5.75
C VAL A 7 -12.64 -10.25 4.93
N LEU A 8 -12.74 -11.46 5.48
CA LEU A 8 -12.29 -12.68 4.79
C LEU A 8 -13.12 -12.97 3.52
N SER A 9 -14.36 -12.50 3.47
CA SER A 9 -15.19 -12.61 2.27
C SER A 9 -14.88 -11.55 1.21
N GLY A 10 -14.02 -10.59 1.52
CA GLY A 10 -13.62 -9.53 0.59
C GLY A 10 -14.56 -8.33 0.55
N ASP A 11 -15.44 -8.18 1.53
CA ASP A 11 -16.31 -7.00 1.60
C ASP A 11 -15.49 -5.73 1.77
N ARG A 12 -15.55 -4.83 0.79
CA ARG A 12 -14.72 -3.62 0.73
C ARG A 12 -14.94 -2.69 1.92
N ALA A 13 -16.17 -2.54 2.36
CA ALA A 13 -16.48 -1.71 3.52
C ALA A 13 -15.86 -2.30 4.80
N ALA A 14 -15.92 -3.62 4.95
CA ALA A 14 -15.30 -4.31 6.09
C ALA A 14 -13.78 -4.19 6.05
N VAL A 15 -13.16 -4.33 4.88
CA VAL A 15 -11.72 -4.15 4.69
C VAL A 15 -11.32 -2.72 5.08
N ALA A 16 -12.04 -1.72 4.60
CA ALA A 16 -11.76 -0.32 4.93
C ALA A 16 -11.86 -0.05 6.44
N ARG A 17 -12.88 -0.59 7.10
CA ARG A 17 -13.03 -0.47 8.56
C ARG A 17 -11.90 -1.17 9.31
N ALA A 18 -11.47 -2.33 8.84
CA ALA A 18 -10.35 -3.06 9.46
C ALA A 18 -9.05 -2.28 9.33
N ILE A 19 -8.77 -1.68 8.18
CA ILE A 19 -7.59 -0.83 7.99
C ILE A 19 -7.64 0.38 8.95
N THR A 20 -8.78 1.05 9.04
CA THR A 20 -8.96 2.14 10.01
C THR A 20 -8.74 1.65 11.44
N GLY A 21 -9.25 0.47 11.77
CA GLY A 21 -9.03 -0.16 13.07
C GLY A 21 -7.56 -0.40 13.36
N ALA A 22 -6.79 -0.86 12.38
CA ALA A 22 -5.35 -1.02 12.50
C ALA A 22 -4.66 0.32 12.75
N GLU A 23 -5.02 1.37 11.98
CA GLU A 23 -4.44 2.70 12.14
C GLU A 23 -4.72 3.31 13.51
N THR A 24 -5.87 3.01 14.11
CA THR A 24 -6.32 3.61 15.38
C THR A 24 -6.12 2.68 16.57
N GLY A 25 -5.50 1.53 16.39
CA GLY A 25 -5.23 0.60 17.47
C GLY A 25 -6.47 -0.06 18.07
N ARG A 26 -7.54 -0.20 17.31
CA ARG A 26 -8.83 -0.72 17.78
C ARG A 26 -9.07 -2.20 17.48
N LEU A 27 -8.15 -2.86 16.79
CA LEU A 27 -8.28 -4.28 16.50
C LEU A 27 -7.76 -5.10 17.68
N ASP A 28 -8.51 -6.11 18.07
CA ASP A 28 -8.07 -7.01 19.13
C ASP A 28 -7.16 -8.12 18.59
N ASP A 29 -6.50 -8.82 19.51
CA ASP A 29 -5.55 -9.88 19.15
C ASP A 29 -6.22 -11.07 18.47
N ALA A 30 -7.44 -11.41 18.87
CA ALA A 30 -8.18 -12.51 18.26
C ALA A 30 -8.52 -12.22 16.79
N PHE A 31 -8.91 -10.98 16.49
CA PHE A 31 -9.14 -10.53 15.13
C PHE A 31 -7.87 -10.64 14.28
N MET A 32 -6.76 -10.08 14.78
CA MET A 32 -5.49 -10.10 14.05
C MET A 32 -4.91 -11.50 13.91
N THR A 33 -5.12 -12.38 14.87
CA THR A 33 -4.70 -13.79 14.76
C THR A 33 -5.37 -14.47 13.57
N ARG A 34 -6.68 -14.31 13.43
CA ARG A 34 -7.41 -14.88 12.28
C ARG A 34 -6.97 -14.25 10.94
N ILE A 35 -6.72 -12.94 10.94
CA ILE A 35 -6.21 -12.24 9.74
C ILE A 35 -4.84 -12.79 9.33
N ARG A 36 -3.92 -12.93 10.28
CA ARG A 36 -2.57 -13.44 10.00
C ARG A 36 -2.58 -14.89 9.51
N GLU A 37 -3.43 -15.72 10.08
CA GLU A 37 -3.59 -17.10 9.63
C GLU A 37 -4.09 -17.16 8.18
N ALA A 38 -5.10 -16.37 7.85
CA ALA A 38 -5.64 -16.33 6.49
C ALA A 38 -4.64 -15.76 5.48
N ALA A 39 -3.89 -14.72 5.87
CA ALA A 39 -2.85 -14.13 5.03
C ALA A 39 -1.71 -15.14 4.78
N ALA A 40 -1.28 -15.85 5.81
CA ALA A 40 -0.22 -16.86 5.71
C ALA A 40 -0.60 -18.07 4.84
N ALA A 41 -1.88 -18.34 4.70
CA ALA A 41 -2.38 -19.44 3.86
C ALA A 41 -2.32 -19.12 2.36
N ARG A 42 -1.99 -17.90 1.99
CA ARG A 42 -1.93 -17.44 0.59
C ARG A 42 -0.55 -16.91 0.25
N THR A 43 -0.15 -17.10 -1.02
CA THR A 43 1.04 -16.45 -1.58
C THR A 43 0.58 -15.25 -2.40
N VAL A 44 0.77 -14.04 -1.85
CA VAL A 44 0.34 -12.79 -2.49
C VAL A 44 1.57 -11.92 -2.73
N PRO A 45 1.94 -11.65 -3.99
CA PRO A 45 3.07 -10.77 -4.29
C PRO A 45 2.83 -9.37 -3.70
N THR A 46 3.87 -8.81 -3.10
CA THR A 46 3.86 -7.46 -2.53
C THR A 46 4.99 -6.65 -3.13
N LEU A 47 4.62 -5.60 -3.86
CA LEU A 47 5.55 -4.70 -4.54
C LEU A 47 5.66 -3.41 -3.74
N GLY A 48 6.88 -3.01 -3.41
CA GLY A 48 7.15 -1.73 -2.76
C GLY A 48 7.69 -0.72 -3.77
N LEU A 49 7.04 0.43 -3.90
CA LEU A 49 7.48 1.52 -4.76
C LEU A 49 7.84 2.71 -3.91
N THR A 50 9.07 3.19 -4.05
CA THR A 50 9.52 4.41 -3.38
C THR A 50 10.18 5.34 -4.40
N GLY A 51 10.32 6.59 -4.03
CA GLY A 51 10.90 7.60 -4.89
C GLY A 51 10.51 9.01 -4.43
N THR A 52 11.22 10.01 -4.91
CA THR A 52 10.94 11.39 -4.58
C THR A 52 9.65 11.88 -5.23
N GLY A 53 9.03 12.90 -4.65
CA GLY A 53 7.94 13.60 -5.29
C GLY A 53 8.36 14.11 -6.67
N GLY A 54 7.50 13.97 -7.66
CA GLY A 54 7.82 14.35 -9.04
C GLY A 54 8.63 13.32 -9.82
N SER A 55 8.98 12.18 -9.23
CA SER A 55 9.72 11.12 -9.92
C SER A 55 8.87 10.29 -10.88
N GLY A 56 7.56 10.47 -10.88
CA GLY A 56 6.65 9.65 -11.68
C GLY A 56 6.20 8.37 -10.98
N LYS A 57 6.47 8.23 -9.69
CA LYS A 57 6.13 7.03 -8.91
C LYS A 57 4.64 6.69 -8.98
N SER A 58 3.76 7.68 -8.75
CA SER A 58 2.31 7.47 -8.83
C SER A 58 1.86 7.14 -10.24
N SER A 59 2.44 7.77 -11.25
CA SER A 59 2.14 7.46 -12.66
C SER A 59 2.57 6.05 -13.01
N LEU A 60 3.71 5.58 -12.49
CA LEU A 60 4.17 4.21 -12.69
C LEU A 60 3.22 3.21 -12.04
N THR A 61 2.80 3.47 -10.80
CA THR A 61 1.83 2.61 -10.11
C THR A 61 0.52 2.53 -10.92
N ASP A 62 0.00 3.66 -11.35
CA ASP A 62 -1.26 3.70 -12.11
C ASP A 62 -1.15 2.93 -13.42
N GLU A 63 -0.02 3.03 -14.10
CA GLU A 63 0.23 2.27 -15.33
C GLU A 63 0.37 0.78 -15.07
N LEU A 64 1.09 0.38 -14.02
CA LEU A 64 1.21 -1.03 -13.64
C LEU A 64 -0.16 -1.63 -13.30
N VAL A 65 -0.98 -0.92 -12.55
CA VAL A 65 -2.34 -1.34 -12.21
C VAL A 65 -3.17 -1.51 -13.49
N ARG A 66 -3.11 -0.53 -14.38
CA ARG A 66 -3.86 -0.57 -15.64
C ARG A 66 -3.45 -1.76 -16.50
N ARG A 67 -2.15 -1.98 -16.67
CA ARG A 67 -1.63 -3.13 -17.42
C ARG A 67 -2.02 -4.46 -16.80
N PHE A 68 -1.90 -4.56 -15.49
CA PHE A 68 -2.29 -5.77 -14.77
C PHE A 68 -3.78 -6.08 -14.98
N ARG A 69 -4.64 -5.06 -14.92
CA ARG A 69 -6.08 -5.23 -15.18
C ARG A 69 -6.35 -5.72 -16.60
N VAL A 70 -5.67 -5.14 -17.59
CA VAL A 70 -5.82 -5.54 -18.99
C VAL A 70 -5.31 -6.98 -19.21
N ASP A 71 -4.10 -7.28 -18.75
CA ASP A 71 -3.47 -8.58 -18.94
C ASP A 71 -4.24 -9.71 -18.25
N GLN A 72 -4.84 -9.44 -17.10
CA GLN A 72 -5.61 -10.40 -16.32
C GLN A 72 -7.12 -10.33 -16.59
N GLU A 73 -7.55 -9.48 -17.51
CA GLU A 73 -8.96 -9.30 -17.87
C GLU A 73 -9.86 -8.99 -16.66
N ASP A 74 -9.35 -8.20 -15.70
CA ASP A 74 -10.02 -7.85 -14.43
C ASP A 74 -10.41 -9.06 -13.55
N LYS A 75 -9.80 -10.22 -13.78
CA LYS A 75 -10.08 -11.42 -12.97
C LYS A 75 -9.36 -11.44 -11.63
N LEU A 76 -8.28 -10.66 -11.50
CA LEU A 76 -7.50 -10.57 -10.28
C LEU A 76 -7.66 -9.18 -9.65
N SER A 77 -7.53 -9.12 -8.34
CA SER A 77 -7.72 -7.89 -7.58
C SER A 77 -6.41 -7.35 -7.03
N ILE A 78 -6.33 -6.01 -6.95
CA ILE A 78 -5.14 -5.29 -6.54
C ILE A 78 -5.47 -4.36 -5.38
N ALA A 79 -4.65 -4.38 -4.32
CA ALA A 79 -4.70 -3.37 -3.27
C ALA A 79 -3.50 -2.43 -3.40
N VAL A 80 -3.75 -1.14 -3.52
CA VAL A 80 -2.72 -0.10 -3.52
C VAL A 80 -2.76 0.62 -2.18
N ILE A 81 -1.67 0.56 -1.46
CA ILE A 81 -1.50 1.18 -0.15
C ILE A 81 -0.50 2.32 -0.30
N ALA A 82 -0.94 3.55 -0.13
CA ALA A 82 -0.07 4.72 -0.25
C ALA A 82 0.21 5.30 1.14
N VAL A 83 1.47 5.42 1.49
CA VAL A 83 1.87 6.06 2.74
C VAL A 83 1.97 7.56 2.51
N ASP A 84 1.21 8.34 3.28
CA ASP A 84 1.11 9.79 3.12
C ASP A 84 1.40 10.49 4.46
N PRO A 85 2.54 11.20 4.57
CA PRO A 85 2.91 11.87 5.82
C PRO A 85 2.00 13.05 6.19
N THR A 86 1.20 13.55 5.25
CA THR A 86 0.30 14.69 5.50
C THR A 86 -1.08 14.26 5.96
N ARG A 87 -1.39 12.96 5.92
CA ARG A 87 -2.70 12.44 6.26
C ARG A 87 -2.85 12.25 7.78
N ARG A 88 -4.05 12.51 8.31
CA ARG A 88 -4.41 12.19 9.69
C ARG A 88 -4.81 10.73 9.80
N LYS A 89 -4.41 10.07 10.89
CA LYS A 89 -4.81 8.69 11.19
C LYS A 89 -6.33 8.56 11.25
N GLY A 90 -6.87 7.56 10.55
CA GLY A 90 -8.31 7.32 10.49
C GLY A 90 -9.12 8.39 9.79
N GLY A 91 -8.48 9.39 9.19
CA GLY A 91 -9.15 10.46 8.46
C GLY A 91 -9.70 10.01 7.11
N GLY A 92 -10.65 10.78 6.58
CA GLY A 92 -11.18 10.53 5.25
C GLY A 92 -10.16 10.74 4.13
N ALA A 93 -10.49 10.32 2.92
CA ALA A 93 -9.62 10.48 1.77
C ALA A 93 -9.36 11.95 1.45
N LEU A 94 -8.10 12.29 1.15
CA LEU A 94 -7.72 13.60 0.63
C LEU A 94 -8.21 13.77 -0.81
N LEU A 95 -8.29 15.01 -1.28
CA LEU A 95 -8.72 15.29 -2.65
C LEU A 95 -7.84 14.59 -3.69
N GLY A 96 -6.52 14.60 -3.48
CA GLY A 96 -5.59 13.91 -4.37
C GLY A 96 -5.82 12.41 -4.43
N ASP A 97 -6.12 11.77 -3.28
CA ASP A 97 -6.46 10.36 -3.21
C ASP A 97 -7.76 10.06 -3.97
N ARG A 98 -8.77 10.92 -3.83
CA ARG A 98 -10.05 10.75 -4.55
C ARG A 98 -9.87 10.85 -6.05
N ILE A 99 -9.08 11.81 -6.52
CA ILE A 99 -8.76 11.96 -7.94
C ILE A 99 -8.06 10.70 -8.45
N ARG A 100 -7.12 10.18 -7.69
CA ARG A 100 -6.37 9.00 -8.03
C ARG A 100 -7.25 7.74 -8.04
N MET A 101 -8.13 7.57 -7.06
CA MET A 101 -9.10 6.47 -7.02
C MET A 101 -9.96 6.45 -8.29
N ASN A 102 -10.43 7.61 -8.73
CA ASN A 102 -11.19 7.72 -9.97
C ASN A 102 -10.36 7.34 -11.20
N ALA A 103 -9.10 7.77 -11.24
CA ALA A 103 -8.20 7.49 -12.37
C ALA A 103 -7.88 6.00 -12.51
N ILE A 104 -7.71 5.28 -11.41
CA ILE A 104 -7.43 3.84 -11.43
C ILE A 104 -8.68 2.96 -11.33
N GLY A 105 -9.87 3.57 -11.23
CA GLY A 105 -11.13 2.87 -11.29
C GLY A 105 -11.59 2.22 -9.98
N ASP A 106 -11.17 2.75 -8.82
CA ASP A 106 -11.61 2.24 -7.51
C ASP A 106 -13.01 2.78 -7.17
N THR A 107 -14.03 2.10 -7.65
CA THR A 107 -15.45 2.49 -7.52
C THR A 107 -16.27 1.46 -6.73
N GLY A 108 -15.66 0.67 -5.88
CA GLY A 108 -16.38 -0.35 -5.10
C GLY A 108 -16.57 -1.69 -5.82
N ASP A 109 -16.97 -1.67 -7.08
CA ASP A 109 -17.07 -2.87 -7.93
C ASP A 109 -15.79 -3.14 -8.70
N SER A 110 -14.82 -2.23 -8.64
CA SER A 110 -13.53 -2.37 -9.31
C SER A 110 -12.68 -3.46 -8.65
N PRO A 111 -11.86 -4.19 -9.42
CA PRO A 111 -10.86 -5.09 -8.83
C PRO A 111 -9.74 -4.35 -8.10
N VAL A 112 -9.72 -3.01 -8.14
CA VAL A 112 -8.67 -2.21 -7.49
C VAL A 112 -9.23 -1.52 -6.25
N MET A 113 -8.49 -1.61 -5.15
CA MET A 113 -8.73 -0.82 -3.94
C MET A 113 -7.52 0.10 -3.72
N PHE A 114 -7.80 1.37 -3.40
CA PHE A 114 -6.77 2.34 -3.05
C PHE A 114 -6.98 2.81 -1.60
N ARG A 115 -5.92 2.79 -0.81
CA ARG A 115 -5.97 3.28 0.57
C ARG A 115 -4.70 4.04 0.92
N SER A 116 -4.87 5.27 1.45
CA SER A 116 -3.78 6.02 2.06
C SER A 116 -3.64 5.72 3.54
N LEU A 117 -2.41 5.64 4.00
CA LEU A 117 -2.07 5.50 5.41
C LEU A 117 -1.31 6.72 5.89
N ALA A 118 -1.57 7.14 7.14
CA ALA A 118 -0.83 8.20 7.79
C ALA A 118 0.49 7.68 8.36
N THR A 119 1.52 8.51 8.34
CA THR A 119 2.79 8.25 9.04
C THR A 119 3.08 9.40 9.99
N ARG A 120 3.93 9.13 11.00
CA ARG A 120 4.34 10.15 11.98
C ARG A 120 5.33 11.15 11.42
N GLY A 121 6.11 10.75 10.41
CA GLY A 121 7.12 11.58 9.79
C GLY A 121 7.31 11.23 8.34
N ALA A 122 7.99 12.11 7.59
CA ALA A 122 8.16 11.97 6.14
C ALA A 122 8.98 10.74 5.73
N HIS A 123 9.79 10.20 6.65
CA HIS A 123 10.73 9.12 6.37
C HIS A 123 10.41 7.82 7.12
N GLU A 124 9.28 7.77 7.82
CA GLU A 124 8.89 6.61 8.62
C GLU A 124 7.76 5.84 7.96
N LEU A 125 7.75 4.52 8.12
CA LEU A 125 6.57 3.73 7.81
C LEU A 125 5.61 3.74 9.00
N PRO A 126 4.29 3.62 8.75
CA PRO A 126 3.33 3.48 9.84
C PRO A 126 3.63 2.21 10.66
N ASP A 127 3.42 2.27 11.97
CA ASP A 127 3.63 1.14 12.87
C ASP A 127 2.78 -0.09 12.50
N HIS A 128 1.67 0.15 11.82
CA HIS A 128 0.67 -0.86 11.49
C HIS A 128 0.71 -1.31 10.03
N VAL A 129 1.76 -0.97 9.27
CA VAL A 129 1.81 -1.31 7.82
C VAL A 129 1.73 -2.83 7.59
N THR A 130 2.36 -3.63 8.44
CA THR A 130 2.31 -5.08 8.35
C THR A 130 0.90 -5.60 8.54
N ASP A 131 0.17 -5.07 9.52
CA ASP A 131 -1.21 -5.45 9.77
C ASP A 131 -2.12 -5.10 8.60
N VAL A 132 -1.93 -3.94 7.98
CA VAL A 132 -2.69 -3.54 6.80
C VAL A 132 -2.41 -4.46 5.62
N ILE A 133 -1.15 -4.81 5.38
CA ILE A 133 -0.78 -5.77 4.34
C ILE A 133 -1.46 -7.12 4.58
N ASP A 134 -1.43 -7.61 5.81
CA ASP A 134 -2.07 -8.87 6.17
C ASP A 134 -3.60 -8.81 5.98
N ILE A 135 -4.23 -7.71 6.33
CA ILE A 135 -5.67 -7.51 6.12
C ILE A 135 -6.05 -7.65 4.64
N VAL A 136 -5.34 -6.97 3.75
CA VAL A 136 -5.67 -7.04 2.32
C VAL A 136 -5.33 -8.40 1.71
N LYS A 137 -4.27 -9.07 2.16
CA LYS A 137 -3.98 -10.44 1.75
C LYS A 137 -5.10 -11.39 2.19
N ALA A 138 -5.52 -11.30 3.46
CA ALA A 138 -6.57 -12.12 4.01
C ALA A 138 -7.91 -11.89 3.31
N ALA A 139 -8.19 -10.67 2.87
CA ALA A 139 -9.40 -10.29 2.17
C ALA A 139 -9.50 -10.85 0.74
N GLY A 140 -8.41 -11.40 0.21
CA GLY A 140 -8.44 -12.04 -1.11
C GLY A 140 -7.80 -11.24 -2.23
N PHE A 141 -7.14 -10.12 -1.95
CA PHE A 141 -6.41 -9.39 -2.99
C PHE A 141 -5.23 -10.24 -3.50
N ASP A 142 -5.03 -10.18 -4.81
CA ASP A 142 -4.05 -11.03 -5.50
C ASP A 142 -2.69 -10.36 -5.68
N LEU A 143 -2.65 -9.03 -5.60
CA LEU A 143 -1.44 -8.21 -5.67
C LEU A 143 -1.56 -7.06 -4.69
N VAL A 144 -0.48 -6.80 -3.96
CA VAL A 144 -0.40 -5.64 -3.05
C VAL A 144 0.72 -4.73 -3.54
N VAL A 145 0.41 -3.45 -3.73
CA VAL A 145 1.39 -2.41 -4.07
C VAL A 145 1.45 -1.43 -2.90
N VAL A 146 2.63 -1.24 -2.34
CA VAL A 146 2.85 -0.26 -1.26
C VAL A 146 3.71 0.86 -1.81
N GLU A 147 3.18 2.08 -1.79
CA GLU A 147 3.92 3.27 -2.18
C GLU A 147 4.37 4.04 -0.97
N THR A 148 5.61 4.48 -0.97
CA THR A 148 6.16 5.34 0.08
C THR A 148 6.77 6.59 -0.56
N PRO A 149 6.70 7.76 0.11
CA PRO A 149 7.30 8.99 -0.41
C PRO A 149 8.80 9.04 -0.11
N GLY A 150 9.51 7.96 -0.20
CA GLY A 150 10.87 7.82 0.30
C GLY A 150 11.85 8.81 -0.31
N ILE A 151 12.57 9.50 0.55
CA ILE A 151 13.77 10.25 0.25
C ILE A 151 14.75 10.04 1.40
N GLY A 152 15.95 9.56 1.11
CA GLY A 152 16.98 9.34 2.09
C GLY A 152 16.81 8.05 2.87
N GLN A 153 17.04 8.08 4.17
CA GLN A 153 17.16 6.86 4.99
C GLN A 153 15.87 6.10 5.20
N GLY A 154 14.72 6.76 5.10
CA GLY A 154 13.42 6.10 5.21
C GLY A 154 13.11 5.15 4.06
N ASP A 155 13.83 5.25 2.93
CA ASP A 155 13.57 4.46 1.73
C ASP A 155 13.78 2.96 1.97
N ALA A 156 14.76 2.60 2.78
CA ALA A 156 15.05 1.20 3.09
C ALA A 156 14.03 0.55 4.03
N ALA A 157 13.23 1.34 4.72
CA ALA A 157 12.28 0.83 5.72
C ALA A 157 11.19 -0.06 5.13
N ILE A 158 10.88 0.08 3.84
CA ILE A 158 9.89 -0.76 3.18
C ILE A 158 10.42 -2.16 2.83
N VAL A 159 11.73 -2.32 2.67
CA VAL A 159 12.34 -3.55 2.16
C VAL A 159 11.90 -4.81 2.91
N PRO A 160 11.85 -4.83 4.27
CA PRO A 160 11.43 -6.03 5.00
C PRO A 160 9.98 -6.42 4.82
N PHE A 161 9.12 -5.55 4.29
CA PHE A 161 7.68 -5.75 4.22
C PHE A 161 7.18 -6.13 2.83
N VAL A 162 8.05 -6.13 1.84
CA VAL A 162 7.68 -6.38 0.44
C VAL A 162 8.56 -7.47 -0.18
N ASP A 163 8.04 -8.12 -1.21
CA ASP A 163 8.79 -9.13 -1.95
C ASP A 163 9.72 -8.50 -2.99
N VAL A 164 9.28 -7.41 -3.61
CA VAL A 164 10.03 -6.70 -4.66
C VAL A 164 10.06 -5.21 -4.34
N PRO A 165 11.16 -4.69 -3.81
CA PRO A 165 11.34 -3.24 -3.67
C PRO A 165 11.79 -2.61 -4.98
N MET A 166 11.20 -1.46 -5.33
CA MET A 166 11.57 -0.69 -6.51
C MET A 166 11.78 0.78 -6.14
N TYR A 167 12.82 1.36 -6.67
CA TYR A 167 13.09 2.80 -6.51
C TYR A 167 12.89 3.51 -7.85
N VAL A 168 11.99 4.49 -7.86
CA VAL A 168 11.65 5.25 -9.06
C VAL A 168 12.49 6.54 -9.08
N MET A 169 13.30 6.69 -10.11
CA MET A 169 14.21 7.83 -10.26
C MET A 169 13.90 8.62 -11.53
N THR A 170 14.15 9.93 -11.48
CA THR A 170 14.19 10.78 -12.67
C THR A 170 15.63 10.96 -13.12
N PRO A 171 15.89 11.42 -14.35
CA PRO A 171 17.25 11.69 -14.82
C PRO A 171 18.03 12.66 -13.93
N GLU A 172 17.38 13.68 -13.35
CA GLU A 172 17.99 14.63 -12.44
C GLU A 172 18.39 14.01 -11.12
N PHE A 173 17.73 12.94 -10.72
CA PHE A 173 17.96 12.22 -9.49
C PHE A 173 19.17 11.26 -9.59
N GLY A 174 19.71 11.07 -10.79
CA GLY A 174 20.86 10.19 -11.02
C GLY A 174 22.20 10.80 -10.66
N ALA A 175 22.28 12.03 -10.10
CA ALA A 175 23.53 12.61 -9.66
C ALA A 175 24.17 11.77 -8.55
N ALA A 176 25.49 11.51 -8.64
CA ALA A 176 26.20 10.62 -7.73
C ALA A 176 26.02 11.01 -6.27
N SER A 177 26.05 12.29 -5.94
CA SER A 177 25.87 12.78 -4.57
C SER A 177 24.48 12.49 -4.00
N GLN A 178 23.47 12.33 -4.84
CA GLN A 178 22.13 11.96 -4.42
C GLN A 178 21.99 10.45 -4.28
N LEU A 179 22.59 9.68 -5.19
CA LEU A 179 22.58 8.23 -5.13
C LEU A 179 23.26 7.70 -3.86
N GLU A 180 24.32 8.33 -3.40
CA GLU A 180 24.99 7.98 -2.15
C GLU A 180 24.10 8.08 -0.91
N LYS A 181 23.00 8.82 -0.99
CA LYS A 181 22.05 9.00 0.12
C LYS A 181 20.89 8.01 0.11
N ILE A 182 20.86 7.08 -0.85
CA ILE A 182 19.74 6.15 -1.02
C ILE A 182 20.11 4.81 -0.40
N ASP A 183 19.56 4.55 0.77
CA ASP A 183 19.83 3.32 1.53
C ASP A 183 19.39 2.05 0.78
N MET A 184 18.35 2.13 -0.02
CA MET A 184 17.82 0.97 -0.77
C MET A 184 18.81 0.41 -1.79
N LEU A 185 19.78 1.20 -2.23
CA LEU A 185 20.77 0.72 -3.19
C LEU A 185 21.76 -0.27 -2.58
N ASP A 186 21.77 -0.39 -1.26
CA ASP A 186 22.63 -1.33 -0.53
C ASP A 186 22.01 -2.74 -0.40
N PHE A 187 20.80 -2.96 -0.93
CA PHE A 187 20.05 -4.22 -0.83
C PHE A 187 19.96 -4.95 -2.17
#